data_5ecf4258fc0ab585ac953cd43512e197
#
_entry.id   5ecf4258fc0ab585ac953cd43512e197
#
_cell.length_a   1.000
_cell.length_b   1.000
_cell.length_c   1.000
_cell.angle_alpha   90.00
_cell.angle_beta   90.00
_cell.angle_gamma   90.00
#
_symmetry.space_group_name_H-M   'P 1'
#
loop_
_entity.id
_entity.type
_entity.pdbx_description
1 polymer ?
#
loop_
_entity_poly.entity_id
_entity_poly.type
_entity_poly.pdbx_seq_one_letter_code
_entity_poly.pdbx_strand_id
1 'polypeptide(L)'
;MKVYISADMEGVTGVTNWEEVDHNKSAYSQFQKQMSLEVAAACEGAIAAGAKEVLVKDAHYSGRNILPLYLPRRTKLIRSWSGHPYSMVQELNSRFDALMMIGYHSRAGSGGNPLAHTMSSAKIERITLNE
;
A
#
# COMPACT_ATOMS: atom_id res chain seq x y z
N MET A 1 14.62 -9.85 -12.16
CA MET A 1 14.24 -9.17 -10.92
C MET A 1 12.74 -9.35 -10.69
N LYS A 2 12.34 -9.63 -9.44
CA LYS A 2 10.96 -9.68 -8.97
C LYS A 2 10.78 -8.59 -7.92
N VAL A 3 9.75 -7.77 -8.07
CA VAL A 3 9.47 -6.65 -7.18
C VAL A 3 8.15 -6.90 -6.46
N TYR A 4 8.16 -6.69 -5.16
CA TYR A 4 6.95 -6.66 -4.33
C TYR A 4 6.60 -5.20 -4.00
N ILE A 5 5.32 -4.86 -4.08
CA ILE A 5 4.80 -3.55 -3.70
C ILE A 5 3.71 -3.74 -2.67
N SER A 6 3.88 -3.15 -1.49
CA SER A 6 2.80 -3.02 -0.51
C SER A 6 2.27 -1.60 -0.58
N ALA A 7 0.95 -1.44 -0.71
CA ALA A 7 0.34 -0.13 -0.92
C ALA A 7 -0.71 0.16 0.15
N ASP A 8 -0.55 1.31 0.79
CA ASP A 8 -1.44 1.90 1.77
C ASP A 8 -2.04 3.19 1.22
N MET A 9 -2.93 3.86 1.95
CA MET A 9 -3.67 4.99 1.39
C MET A 9 -3.42 6.30 2.12
N GLU A 10 -3.15 6.28 3.41
CA GLU A 10 -3.03 7.49 4.23
C GLU A 10 -1.82 8.37 3.86
N GLY A 11 -0.78 7.80 3.24
CA GLY A 11 0.38 8.53 2.75
C GLY A 11 0.34 8.84 1.25
N VAL A 12 -0.78 8.60 0.57
CA VAL A 12 -0.96 8.96 -0.85
C VAL A 12 -0.95 10.47 -1.00
N THR A 13 -0.40 10.96 -2.09
CA THR A 13 -0.26 12.39 -2.37
C THR A 13 -1.59 13.14 -2.25
N GLY A 14 -1.60 14.15 -1.40
CA GLY A 14 -2.76 15.03 -1.17
C GLY A 14 -3.70 14.55 -0.08
N VAL A 15 -3.56 13.34 0.45
CA VAL A 15 -4.35 12.87 1.60
C VAL A 15 -3.97 13.63 2.86
N THR A 16 -4.98 14.22 3.52
CA THR A 16 -4.82 15.04 4.73
C THR A 16 -5.89 14.77 5.79
N ASN A 17 -6.96 14.04 5.42
CA ASN A 17 -8.13 13.83 6.27
C ASN A 17 -8.61 12.36 6.21
N TRP A 18 -9.13 11.85 7.32
CA TRP A 18 -9.68 10.48 7.42
C TRP A 18 -10.84 10.21 6.46
N GLU A 19 -11.64 11.23 6.11
CA GLU A 19 -12.74 11.07 5.15
C GLU A 19 -12.26 10.74 3.73
N GLU A 20 -11.01 11.07 3.42
CA GLU A 20 -10.39 10.83 2.11
C GLU A 20 -9.94 9.37 1.94
N VAL A 21 -9.80 8.65 3.05
CA VAL A 21 -9.37 7.24 3.07
C VAL A 21 -10.47 6.27 3.52
N ASP A 22 -11.63 6.77 3.92
CA ASP A 22 -12.80 5.97 4.32
C ASP A 22 -13.74 5.74 3.12
N HIS A 23 -13.87 4.48 2.70
CA HIS A 23 -14.71 4.08 1.56
C HIS A 23 -16.21 4.43 1.70
N ASN A 24 -16.68 4.78 2.89
CA ASN A 24 -18.05 5.23 3.13
C ASN A 24 -18.25 6.74 2.91
N LYS A 25 -17.20 7.46 2.57
CA LYS A 25 -17.20 8.91 2.40
C LYS A 25 -17.07 9.32 0.93
N SER A 26 -17.71 10.43 0.57
CA SER A 26 -17.72 10.92 -0.82
C SER A 26 -16.33 11.31 -1.33
N ALA A 27 -15.46 11.81 -0.47
CA ALA A 27 -14.09 12.19 -0.80
C ALA A 27 -13.19 11.01 -1.20
N TYR A 28 -13.52 9.80 -0.75
CA TYR A 28 -12.70 8.60 -0.96
C TYR A 28 -12.39 8.29 -2.43
N SER A 29 -13.37 8.42 -3.32
CA SER A 29 -13.21 7.99 -4.72
C SER A 29 -12.09 8.71 -5.46
N GLN A 30 -11.85 9.98 -5.13
CA GLN A 30 -10.74 10.77 -5.68
C GLN A 30 -9.40 10.17 -5.28
N PHE A 31 -9.22 9.86 -3.99
CA PHE A 31 -7.97 9.35 -3.45
C PHE A 31 -7.78 7.85 -3.73
N GLN A 32 -8.86 7.09 -3.90
CA GLN A 32 -8.80 5.73 -4.45
C GLN A 32 -8.16 5.71 -5.85
N LYS A 33 -8.57 6.65 -6.69
CA LYS A 33 -7.98 6.83 -8.03
C LYS A 33 -6.51 7.25 -7.92
N GLN A 34 -6.20 8.22 -7.06
CA GLN A 34 -4.84 8.71 -6.87
C GLN A 34 -3.90 7.58 -6.39
N MET A 35 -4.31 6.81 -5.37
CA MET A 35 -3.59 5.61 -4.92
C MET A 35 -3.31 4.65 -6.07
N SER A 36 -4.33 4.38 -6.88
CA SER A 36 -4.20 3.44 -8.00
C SER A 36 -3.20 3.93 -9.05
N LEU A 37 -3.15 5.23 -9.31
CA LEU A 37 -2.20 5.84 -10.25
C LEU A 37 -0.77 5.83 -9.70
N GLU A 38 -0.56 6.09 -8.42
CA GLU A 38 0.77 6.01 -7.79
C GLU A 38 1.31 4.58 -7.80
N VAL A 39 0.46 3.60 -7.48
CA VAL A 39 0.84 2.19 -7.56
C VAL A 39 1.14 1.78 -9.01
N ALA A 40 0.36 2.25 -9.97
CA ALA A 40 0.62 2.00 -11.40
C ALA A 40 1.98 2.56 -11.83
N ALA A 41 2.29 3.80 -11.45
CA ALA A 41 3.58 4.43 -11.74
C ALA A 41 4.76 3.66 -11.13
N ALA A 42 4.60 3.18 -9.88
CA ALA A 42 5.59 2.33 -9.24
C ALA A 42 5.79 0.99 -9.98
N CYS A 43 4.70 0.37 -10.43
CA CYS A 43 4.75 -0.86 -11.25
C CYS A 43 5.47 -0.60 -12.59
N GLU A 44 5.13 0.48 -13.28
CA GLU A 44 5.75 0.87 -14.56
C GLU A 44 7.25 1.13 -14.38
N GLY A 45 7.64 1.86 -13.32
CA GLY A 45 9.03 2.09 -12.97
C GLY A 45 9.80 0.80 -12.72
N ALA A 46 9.22 -0.14 -11.95
CA ALA A 46 9.81 -1.45 -11.73
C ALA A 46 9.98 -2.25 -13.02
N ILE A 47 8.97 -2.25 -13.88
CA ILE A 47 9.01 -2.93 -15.20
C ILE A 47 10.07 -2.30 -16.10
N ALA A 48 10.14 -0.97 -16.16
CA ALA A 48 11.16 -0.25 -16.95
C ALA A 48 12.58 -0.54 -16.44
N ALA A 49 12.75 -0.74 -15.12
CA ALA A 49 14.01 -1.17 -14.52
C ALA A 49 14.33 -2.66 -14.71
N GLY A 50 13.53 -3.40 -15.48
CA GLY A 50 13.76 -4.80 -15.82
C GLY A 50 13.11 -5.83 -14.91
N ALA A 51 12.10 -5.44 -14.11
CA ALA A 51 11.32 -6.41 -13.36
C ALA A 51 10.54 -7.34 -14.30
N LYS A 52 10.72 -8.64 -14.11
CA LYS A 52 10.01 -9.69 -14.84
C LYS A 52 8.66 -10.03 -14.20
N GLU A 53 8.54 -9.77 -12.92
CA GLU A 53 7.33 -9.98 -12.11
C GLU A 53 7.18 -8.82 -11.12
N VAL A 54 5.96 -8.29 -11.04
CA VAL A 54 5.56 -7.31 -10.04
C VAL A 54 4.32 -7.84 -9.33
N LEU A 55 4.41 -7.99 -8.01
CA LEU A 55 3.31 -8.39 -7.14
C LEU A 55 2.94 -7.23 -6.24
N VAL A 56 1.69 -6.80 -6.31
CA VAL A 56 1.14 -5.72 -5.47
C VAL A 56 0.23 -6.32 -4.42
N LYS A 57 0.35 -5.86 -3.18
CA LYS A 57 -0.63 -6.08 -2.10
C LYS A 57 -1.36 -4.77 -1.80
N ASP A 58 -2.66 -4.78 -1.95
CA ASP A 58 -3.54 -3.73 -1.44
C ASP A 58 -3.65 -3.89 0.08
N ALA A 59 -3.06 -2.99 0.83
CA ALA A 59 -2.85 -3.11 2.27
C ALA A 59 -3.70 -2.14 3.11
N HIS A 60 -4.51 -1.28 2.46
CA HIS A 60 -5.35 -0.33 3.18
C HIS A 60 -6.73 -0.93 3.51
N TYR A 61 -7.17 -0.74 4.76
CA TYR A 61 -8.51 -1.03 5.28
C TYR A 61 -9.11 -2.37 4.79
N SER A 62 -9.96 -2.35 3.75
CA SER A 62 -10.60 -3.55 3.19
C SER A 62 -9.70 -4.38 2.27
N GLY A 63 -8.54 -3.85 1.88
CA GLY A 63 -7.66 -4.44 0.87
C GLY A 63 -8.29 -4.44 -0.54
N ARG A 64 -9.22 -3.53 -0.83
CA ARG A 64 -9.98 -3.46 -2.10
C ARG A 64 -10.02 -2.05 -2.66
N ASN A 65 -8.95 -1.29 -2.44
CA ASN A 65 -8.86 0.12 -2.78
C ASN A 65 -8.28 0.33 -4.19
N ILE A 66 -7.26 -0.44 -4.55
CA ILE A 66 -6.62 -0.33 -5.86
C ILE A 66 -7.60 -0.76 -6.96
N LEU A 67 -7.76 0.10 -7.97
CA LEU A 67 -8.55 -0.13 -9.17
C LEU A 67 -7.70 -0.88 -10.22
N PRO A 68 -7.96 -2.16 -10.49
CA PRO A 68 -7.10 -2.99 -11.36
C PRO A 68 -6.93 -2.45 -12.78
N LEU A 69 -7.91 -1.66 -13.24
CA LEU A 69 -7.89 -1.09 -14.59
C LEU A 69 -6.71 -0.14 -14.86
N TYR A 70 -6.10 0.43 -13.80
CA TYR A 70 -4.94 1.31 -13.93
C TYR A 70 -3.61 0.54 -13.92
N LEU A 71 -3.59 -0.70 -13.44
CA LEU A 71 -2.35 -1.46 -13.31
C LEU A 71 -1.85 -1.98 -14.68
N PRO A 72 -0.54 -1.99 -14.90
CA PRO A 72 0.06 -2.63 -16.07
C PRO A 72 -0.32 -4.12 -16.16
N ARG A 73 -0.54 -4.65 -17.37
CA ARG A 73 -0.95 -6.06 -17.60
C ARG A 73 -0.01 -7.10 -16.99
N ARG A 74 1.25 -6.75 -16.73
CA ARG A 74 2.27 -7.65 -16.15
C ARG A 74 2.29 -7.65 -14.63
N THR A 75 1.34 -6.94 -13.99
CA THR A 75 1.21 -6.84 -12.54
C THR A 75 0.23 -7.88 -12.01
N LYS A 76 0.62 -8.54 -10.93
CA LYS A 76 -0.28 -9.36 -10.11
C LYS A 76 -0.77 -8.54 -8.93
N LEU A 77 -2.04 -8.68 -8.55
CA LEU A 77 -2.64 -7.92 -7.44
C LEU A 77 -3.27 -8.86 -6.42
N ILE A 78 -2.81 -8.78 -5.17
CA ILE A 78 -3.46 -9.39 -4.02
C ILE A 78 -4.45 -8.39 -3.44
N ARG A 79 -5.74 -8.75 -3.45
CA ARG A 79 -6.83 -7.96 -2.89
C ARG A 79 -7.42 -8.66 -1.68
N SER A 80 -7.98 -7.88 -0.75
CA SER A 80 -8.63 -8.37 0.47
C SER A 80 -7.65 -9.07 1.43
N TRP A 81 -8.18 -9.65 2.48
CA TRP A 81 -7.42 -10.29 3.56
C TRP A 81 -7.76 -11.77 3.63
N SER A 82 -6.73 -12.62 3.69
CA SER A 82 -6.87 -14.08 3.77
C SER A 82 -6.55 -14.64 5.16
N GLY A 83 -6.22 -13.77 6.12
CA GLY A 83 -5.68 -14.24 7.41
C GLY A 83 -4.20 -14.63 7.37
N HIS A 84 -3.50 -14.35 6.26
CA HIS A 84 -2.07 -14.63 6.14
C HIS A 84 -1.27 -13.91 7.24
N PRO A 85 -0.30 -14.58 7.92
CA PRO A 85 0.42 -14.02 9.06
C PRO A 85 1.22 -12.76 8.72
N TYR A 86 1.66 -12.60 7.48
CA TYR A 86 2.40 -11.40 7.04
C TYR A 86 1.48 -10.22 6.68
N SER A 87 0.16 -10.34 6.87
CA SER A 87 -0.80 -9.23 6.78
C SER A 87 -0.56 -8.33 5.57
N MET A 88 -0.10 -7.09 5.80
CA MET A 88 0.11 -6.06 4.77
C MET A 88 1.20 -6.40 3.74
N VAL A 89 2.01 -7.41 4.00
CA VAL A 89 3.02 -7.95 3.09
C VAL A 89 2.78 -9.43 2.79
N GLN A 90 1.52 -9.83 2.66
CA GLN A 90 1.10 -11.18 2.32
C GLN A 90 1.88 -11.72 1.11
N GLU A 91 2.38 -12.96 1.18
CA GLU A 91 3.19 -13.65 0.16
C GLU A 91 4.62 -13.10 -0.05
N LEU A 92 5.03 -12.05 0.66
CA LEU A 92 6.43 -11.59 0.61
C LEU A 92 7.37 -12.70 1.13
N ASN A 93 8.41 -12.98 0.39
CA ASN A 93 9.42 -14.00 0.73
C ASN A 93 10.76 -13.70 0.04
N SER A 94 11.76 -14.53 0.30
CA SER A 94 13.14 -14.36 -0.20
C SER A 94 13.31 -14.45 -1.73
N ARG A 95 12.25 -14.74 -2.48
CA ARG A 95 12.28 -14.75 -3.96
C ARG A 95 12.08 -13.37 -4.59
N PHE A 96 11.72 -12.37 -3.78
CA PHE A 96 11.63 -10.99 -4.24
C PHE A 96 12.96 -10.28 -4.03
N ASP A 97 13.41 -9.57 -5.05
CA ASP A 97 14.67 -8.83 -5.05
C ASP A 97 14.51 -7.43 -4.43
N ALA A 98 13.30 -6.89 -4.43
CA ALA A 98 13.00 -5.58 -3.84
C ALA A 98 11.58 -5.51 -3.29
N LEU A 99 11.42 -4.70 -2.24
CA LEU A 99 10.15 -4.29 -1.65
C LEU A 99 10.00 -2.78 -1.77
N MET A 100 8.85 -2.32 -2.29
CA MET A 100 8.45 -0.92 -2.33
C MET A 100 7.23 -0.72 -1.42
N MET A 101 7.25 0.34 -0.61
CA MET A 101 6.16 0.74 0.27
C MET A 101 5.56 2.04 -0.28
N ILE A 102 4.33 1.98 -0.81
CA ILE A 102 3.67 3.10 -1.47
C ILE A 102 2.50 3.59 -0.61
N GLY A 103 2.38 4.91 -0.44
CA GLY A 103 1.25 5.52 0.25
C GLY A 103 1.16 5.22 1.75
N TYR A 104 2.25 4.82 2.38
CA TYR A 104 2.29 4.55 3.81
C TYR A 104 2.32 5.85 4.63
N HIS A 105 1.56 5.85 5.71
CA HIS A 105 1.50 6.96 6.67
C HIS A 105 2.72 7.00 7.60
N SER A 106 2.88 8.12 8.29
CA SER A 106 3.87 8.27 9.35
C SER A 106 3.49 7.42 10.58
N ARG A 107 4.50 7.06 11.40
CA ARG A 107 4.30 6.29 12.61
C ARG A 107 3.42 7.04 13.63
N ALA A 108 2.75 6.29 14.48
CA ALA A 108 2.02 6.85 15.63
C ALA A 108 2.92 7.75 16.48
N GLY A 109 2.38 8.88 16.93
CA GLY A 109 3.09 9.87 17.73
C GLY A 109 4.03 10.79 16.93
N SER A 110 4.08 10.70 15.61
CA SER A 110 4.76 11.70 14.78
C SER A 110 3.97 13.01 14.78
N GLY A 111 4.59 14.09 15.21
CA GLY A 111 4.00 15.43 15.11
C GLY A 111 4.09 15.99 13.69
N GLY A 112 3.09 16.81 13.32
CA GLY A 112 3.07 17.54 12.05
C GLY A 112 2.81 16.69 10.79
N ASN A 113 2.42 15.42 10.93
CA ASN A 113 2.08 14.54 9.82
C ASN A 113 0.59 14.21 9.83
N PRO A 114 -0.13 14.40 8.71
CA PRO A 114 -1.51 13.93 8.59
C PRO A 114 -1.62 12.42 8.84
N LEU A 115 -2.71 12.02 9.47
CA LEU A 115 -3.09 10.60 9.64
C LEU A 115 -2.01 9.68 10.23
N ALA A 116 -1.09 10.23 11.05
CA ALA A 116 -0.08 9.41 11.74
C ALA A 116 -0.74 8.46 12.73
N HIS A 117 -0.56 7.15 12.57
CA HIS A 117 -1.14 6.11 13.42
C HIS A 117 -0.34 4.82 13.36
N THR A 118 -0.74 3.77 14.10
CA THR A 118 -0.16 2.44 13.97
C THR A 118 -0.78 1.68 12.80
N MET A 119 -0.05 0.74 12.22
CA MET A 119 -0.57 -0.13 11.15
C MET A 119 -1.80 -0.96 11.58
N SER A 120 -1.95 -1.21 12.87
CA SER A 120 -3.14 -1.84 13.45
C SER A 120 -3.21 -1.53 14.94
N SER A 121 -4.04 -0.59 15.32
CA SER A 121 -4.26 -0.22 16.73
C SER A 121 -4.79 -1.36 17.59
N ALA A 122 -5.39 -2.39 17.00
CA ALA A 122 -5.89 -3.56 17.71
C ALA A 122 -4.85 -4.68 17.93
N LYS A 123 -3.73 -4.66 17.19
CA LYS A 123 -2.77 -5.78 17.13
C LYS A 123 -1.31 -5.39 17.28
N ILE A 124 -0.96 -4.14 17.03
CA ILE A 124 0.42 -3.67 17.00
C ILE A 124 0.55 -2.46 17.91
N GLU A 125 1.25 -2.64 19.02
CA GLU A 125 1.57 -1.55 19.94
C GLU A 125 2.82 -0.78 19.50
N ARG A 126 3.85 -1.51 19.07
CA ARG A 126 5.14 -0.93 18.65
C ARG A 126 5.81 -1.78 17.58
N ILE A 127 6.46 -1.11 16.64
CA ILE A 127 7.38 -1.73 15.67
C ILE A 127 8.72 -1.02 15.83
N THR A 128 9.80 -1.79 15.97
CA THR A 128 11.17 -1.29 16.07
C THR A 128 12.06 -1.97 15.04
N LEU A 129 13.17 -1.32 14.71
CA LEU A 129 14.18 -1.84 13.82
C LEU A 129 15.52 -1.81 14.54
N ASN A 130 16.17 -2.96 14.70
CA ASN A 130 17.49 -3.12 15.36
C ASN A 130 17.53 -2.64 16.82
N GLU A 131 16.47 -2.81 17.57
CA GLU A 131 16.39 -2.58 19.02
C GLU A 131 16.27 -3.89 19.80
#